data_fe9b7b6b58c6816ebc936ea9295bad1c
#
_entry.id   fe9b7b6b58c6816ebc936ea9295bad1c
#
_cell.length_a   1.000
_cell.length_b   1.000
_cell.length_c   1.000
_cell.angle_alpha   90.00
_cell.angle_beta   90.00
_cell.angle_gamma   90.00
#
_symmetry.space_group_name_H-M   'P 1'
#
loop_
_entity.id
_entity.type
_entity.pdbx_description
1 polymer ?
#
loop_
_entity_poly.entity_id
_entity_poly.type
_entity_poly.pdbx_seq_one_letter_code
_entity_poly.pdbx_strand_id
1 'polypeptide(L)'
;MTFDPLDVKDAMVASTHTVDAEQSTRRRILAATFVVLARDGRRRLQLSDVAAEAKVSRPTLYRYFGSKEGLLEAFGLYEQDNFDAGIATAISGLSGADRLDAALRFIVDFQSSYSLRSLAEVEPEHILQQMKRVLPIMRDRIARIIGGEQAHIAASAVVRIAVCHYVIGDGTPDGFLAELRHAAGLSRAGLNA
;
A
#
# COMPACT_ATOMS: atom_id res chain seq x y z
N MET A 1 -20.06 11.91 47.81
CA MET A 1 -19.26 12.19 46.62
C MET A 1 -20.13 11.81 45.43
N THR A 2 -20.82 12.80 44.87
CA THR A 2 -21.86 12.59 43.84
C THR A 2 -21.16 12.52 42.51
N PHE A 3 -21.32 11.39 41.84
CA PHE A 3 -20.74 11.15 40.50
C PHE A 3 -21.61 11.88 39.47
N ASP A 4 -21.05 12.88 38.76
CA ASP A 4 -21.76 13.62 37.71
C ASP A 4 -21.60 12.93 36.37
N PRO A 5 -22.70 12.42 35.75
CA PRO A 5 -22.65 11.74 34.46
C PRO A 5 -22.22 12.62 33.28
N LEU A 6 -22.27 13.95 33.42
CA LEU A 6 -21.91 14.94 32.41
C LEU A 6 -20.37 14.99 32.21
N ASP A 7 -19.61 14.89 33.31
CA ASP A 7 -18.14 14.87 33.28
C ASP A 7 -17.56 13.69 32.50
N VAL A 8 -18.22 12.52 32.51
CA VAL A 8 -17.77 11.32 31.78
C VAL A 8 -18.04 11.45 30.29
N LYS A 9 -19.13 12.10 29.90
CA LYS A 9 -19.48 12.28 28.49
C LYS A 9 -18.56 13.29 27.81
N ASP A 10 -18.23 14.39 28.48
CA ASP A 10 -17.30 15.40 27.98
C ASP A 10 -15.85 14.87 27.92
N ALA A 11 -15.42 14.06 28.88
CA ALA A 11 -14.13 13.38 28.85
C ALA A 11 -14.05 12.33 27.73
N MET A 12 -15.14 11.61 27.42
CA MET A 12 -15.23 10.64 26.35
C MET A 12 -15.22 11.30 24.97
N VAL A 13 -15.94 12.42 24.80
CA VAL A 13 -15.96 13.21 23.57
C VAL A 13 -14.59 13.88 23.32
N ALA A 14 -13.97 14.43 24.35
CA ALA A 14 -12.61 15.00 24.26
C ALA A 14 -11.56 13.91 23.92
N SER A 15 -11.73 12.69 24.45
CA SER A 15 -10.84 11.57 24.17
C SER A 15 -10.97 11.05 22.73
N THR A 16 -12.18 11.00 22.18
CA THR A 16 -12.39 10.61 20.77
C THR A 16 -11.83 11.65 19.80
N HIS A 17 -12.00 12.93 20.05
CA HIS A 17 -11.43 14.00 19.22
C HIS A 17 -9.89 14.02 19.24
N THR A 18 -9.28 13.69 20.37
CA THR A 18 -7.81 13.59 20.48
C THR A 18 -7.28 12.39 19.72
N VAL A 19 -7.92 11.23 19.81
CA VAL A 19 -7.55 10.01 19.08
C VAL A 19 -7.67 10.21 17.56
N ASP A 20 -8.75 10.84 17.10
CA ASP A 20 -8.95 11.15 15.68
C ASP A 20 -7.90 12.14 15.16
N ALA A 21 -7.56 13.16 15.93
CA ALA A 21 -6.53 14.15 15.57
C ALA A 21 -5.13 13.52 15.54
N GLU A 22 -4.83 12.61 16.47
CA GLU A 22 -3.56 11.87 16.49
C GLU A 22 -3.43 10.92 15.32
N GLN A 23 -4.46 10.16 14.99
CA GLN A 23 -4.50 9.28 13.82
C GLN A 23 -4.39 10.07 12.51
N SER A 24 -5.07 11.23 12.42
CA SER A 24 -4.96 12.12 11.27
C SER A 24 -3.54 12.65 11.09
N THR A 25 -2.89 13.07 12.18
CA THR A 25 -1.50 13.54 12.15
C THR A 25 -0.54 12.42 11.77
N ARG A 26 -0.71 11.21 12.32
CA ARG A 26 0.10 10.04 11.98
C ARG A 26 -0.01 9.69 10.49
N ARG A 27 -1.23 9.65 9.93
CA ARG A 27 -1.46 9.40 8.50
C ARG A 27 -0.83 10.47 7.62
N ARG A 28 -0.92 11.75 8.01
CA ARG A 28 -0.30 12.87 7.28
C ARG A 28 1.22 12.76 7.23
N ILE A 29 1.88 12.34 8.32
CA ILE A 29 3.33 12.10 8.34
C ILE A 29 3.68 10.92 7.43
N LEU A 30 2.92 9.83 7.45
CA LEU A 30 3.17 8.67 6.59
C LEU A 30 2.96 9.00 5.10
N ALA A 31 1.94 9.78 4.76
CA ALA A 31 1.74 10.27 3.39
C ALA A 31 2.90 11.19 2.93
N ALA A 32 3.38 12.07 3.80
CA ALA A 32 4.55 12.90 3.53
C ALA A 32 5.84 12.07 3.38
N THR A 33 5.95 10.97 4.12
CA THR A 33 7.09 10.04 3.99
C THR A 33 7.14 9.44 2.58
N PHE A 34 5.98 9.11 1.99
CA PHE A 34 5.90 8.66 0.62
C PHE A 34 6.48 9.69 -0.36
N VAL A 35 6.04 10.95 -0.27
CA VAL A 35 6.49 12.04 -1.15
C VAL A 35 8.00 12.21 -1.08
N VAL A 36 8.56 12.23 0.13
CA VAL A 36 10.01 12.38 0.35
C VAL A 36 10.79 11.16 -0.14
N LEU A 37 10.27 9.93 0.10
CA LEU A 37 10.88 8.70 -0.43
C LEU A 37 10.92 8.67 -1.96
N ALA A 38 9.82 9.06 -2.61
CA ALA A 38 9.74 9.09 -4.07
C ALA A 38 10.72 10.11 -4.67
N ARG A 39 10.94 11.24 -4.00
CA ARG A 39 11.83 12.31 -4.45
C ARG A 39 13.31 12.01 -4.17
N ASP A 40 13.64 11.58 -2.96
CA ASP A 40 15.02 11.57 -2.45
C ASP A 40 15.60 10.16 -2.27
N GLY A 41 14.75 9.14 -2.26
CA GLY A 41 15.11 7.76 -1.92
C GLY A 41 15.33 7.56 -0.41
N ARG A 42 15.39 6.29 0.03
CA ARG A 42 15.50 5.92 1.44
C ARG A 42 16.81 6.43 2.10
N ARG A 43 17.93 6.34 1.38
CA ARG A 43 19.25 6.74 1.94
C ARG A 43 19.31 8.22 2.27
N ARG A 44 18.79 9.07 1.37
CA ARG A 44 18.80 10.53 1.52
C ARG A 44 17.63 11.09 2.33
N LEU A 45 16.59 10.29 2.61
CA LEU A 45 15.47 10.72 3.43
C LEU A 45 15.95 11.30 4.76
N GLN A 46 15.59 12.56 5.01
CA GLN A 46 15.80 13.25 6.27
C GLN A 46 14.46 13.43 6.99
N LEU A 47 14.44 13.18 8.31
CA LEU A 47 13.22 13.40 9.12
C LEU A 47 12.76 14.86 9.12
N SER A 48 13.69 15.81 8.90
CA SER A 48 13.36 17.23 8.71
C SER A 48 12.49 17.48 7.50
N ASP A 49 12.78 16.79 6.38
CA ASP A 49 12.08 16.99 5.13
C ASP A 49 10.68 16.37 5.21
N VAL A 50 10.57 15.20 5.86
CA VAL A 50 9.26 14.60 6.16
C VAL A 50 8.44 15.49 7.09
N ALA A 51 9.03 16.07 8.13
CA ALA A 51 8.33 16.96 9.04
C ALA A 51 7.82 18.22 8.32
N ALA A 52 8.68 18.82 7.45
CA ALA A 52 8.30 19.97 6.63
C ALA A 52 7.16 19.64 5.66
N GLU A 53 7.27 18.53 4.93
CA GLU A 53 6.24 18.06 3.99
C GLU A 53 4.91 17.77 4.71
N ALA A 54 4.97 17.13 5.89
CA ALA A 54 3.80 16.84 6.73
C ALA A 54 3.23 18.08 7.44
N LYS A 55 3.90 19.23 7.37
CA LYS A 55 3.56 20.44 8.12
C LYS A 55 3.44 20.18 9.63
N VAL A 56 4.42 19.45 10.19
CA VAL A 56 4.54 19.19 11.63
C VAL A 56 5.92 19.61 12.14
N SER A 57 6.05 19.79 13.46
CA SER A 57 7.35 20.03 14.07
C SER A 57 8.18 18.73 14.13
N ARG A 58 9.52 18.85 14.10
CA ARG A 58 10.44 17.70 14.31
C ARG A 58 10.15 16.96 15.62
N PRO A 59 9.97 17.63 16.78
CA PRO A 59 9.58 16.96 18.02
C PRO A 59 8.27 16.18 17.88
N THR A 60 7.29 16.70 17.14
CA THR A 60 6.05 15.98 16.86
C THR A 60 6.33 14.69 16.11
N LEU A 61 7.11 14.72 15.03
CA LEU A 61 7.48 13.53 14.26
C LEU A 61 8.20 12.49 15.13
N TYR A 62 9.18 12.92 15.93
CA TYR A 62 9.90 12.03 16.86
C TYR A 62 8.98 11.40 17.91
N ARG A 63 8.00 12.12 18.40
CA ARG A 63 7.00 11.57 19.34
C ARG A 63 6.21 10.41 18.74
N TYR A 64 5.88 10.46 17.44
CA TYR A 64 5.11 9.41 16.76
C TYR A 64 5.94 8.20 16.36
N PHE A 65 7.19 8.40 15.96
CA PHE A 65 7.96 7.34 15.30
C PHE A 65 9.31 7.05 15.93
N GLY A 66 9.80 7.88 16.82
CA GLY A 66 11.05 7.71 17.57
C GLY A 66 12.31 7.87 16.74
N SER A 67 12.39 7.23 15.57
CA SER A 67 13.57 7.24 14.70
C SER A 67 13.19 7.20 13.22
N LYS A 68 14.20 7.32 12.35
CA LYS A 68 14.02 7.10 10.89
C LYS A 68 13.59 5.67 10.59
N GLU A 69 14.17 4.71 11.27
CA GLU A 69 13.86 3.29 11.13
C GLU A 69 12.41 3.02 11.55
N GLY A 70 11.98 3.54 12.70
CA GLY A 70 10.60 3.42 13.18
C GLY A 70 9.59 4.08 12.24
N LEU A 71 9.93 5.23 11.63
CA LEU A 71 9.10 5.85 10.60
C LEU A 71 8.98 4.97 9.35
N LEU A 72 10.08 4.41 8.87
CA LEU A 72 10.09 3.56 7.67
C LEU A 72 9.38 2.23 7.88
N GLU A 73 9.47 1.64 9.08
CA GLU A 73 8.71 0.46 9.44
C GLU A 73 7.20 0.75 9.47
N ALA A 74 6.80 1.82 10.15
CA ALA A 74 5.41 2.25 10.20
C ALA A 74 4.87 2.63 8.81
N PHE A 75 5.71 3.19 7.94
CA PHE A 75 5.37 3.48 6.56
C PHE A 75 5.11 2.20 5.76
N GLY A 76 5.95 1.18 5.91
CA GLY A 76 5.74 -0.11 5.23
C GLY A 76 4.40 -0.77 5.61
N LEU A 77 4.00 -0.71 6.89
CA LEU A 77 2.69 -1.21 7.34
C LEU A 77 1.54 -0.36 6.77
N TYR A 78 1.69 0.95 6.77
CA TYR A 78 0.69 1.87 6.21
C TYR A 78 0.44 1.62 4.72
N GLU A 79 1.48 1.38 3.93
CA GLU A 79 1.36 1.04 2.52
C GLU A 79 0.65 -0.30 2.31
N GLN A 80 0.94 -1.26 3.17
CA GLN A 80 0.28 -2.55 3.13
C GLN A 80 -1.22 -2.44 3.45
N ASP A 81 -1.58 -1.64 4.46
CA ASP A 81 -2.97 -1.37 4.83
C ASP A 81 -3.71 -0.61 3.71
N ASN A 82 -3.06 0.36 3.06
CA ASN A 82 -3.62 1.10 1.92
C ASN A 82 -3.88 0.18 0.73
N PHE A 83 -2.94 -0.73 0.42
CA PHE A 83 -3.14 -1.71 -0.63
C PHE A 83 -4.32 -2.63 -0.31
N ASP A 84 -4.41 -3.13 0.92
CA ASP A 84 -5.50 -4.03 1.34
C ASP A 84 -6.86 -3.35 1.31
N ALA A 85 -6.95 -2.12 1.79
CA ALA A 85 -8.17 -1.32 1.75
C ALA A 85 -8.58 -0.98 0.31
N GLY A 86 -7.62 -0.61 -0.52
CA GLY A 86 -7.85 -0.26 -1.92
C GLY A 86 -8.35 -1.45 -2.75
N ILE A 87 -7.70 -2.61 -2.65
CA ILE A 87 -8.14 -3.81 -3.37
C ILE A 87 -9.49 -4.30 -2.87
N ALA A 88 -9.75 -4.25 -1.55
CA ALA A 88 -11.05 -4.61 -0.99
C ALA A 88 -12.17 -3.71 -1.52
N THR A 89 -11.90 -2.41 -1.64
CA THR A 89 -12.84 -1.44 -2.23
C THR A 89 -13.08 -1.73 -3.71
N ALA A 90 -12.01 -1.94 -4.48
CA ALA A 90 -12.09 -2.19 -5.91
C ALA A 90 -12.93 -3.44 -6.26
N ILE A 91 -12.85 -4.50 -5.43
CA ILE A 91 -13.58 -5.76 -5.66
C ILE A 91 -14.93 -5.85 -4.94
N SER A 92 -15.33 -4.80 -4.22
CA SER A 92 -16.56 -4.79 -3.42
C SER A 92 -17.80 -4.94 -4.32
N GLY A 93 -18.70 -5.87 -3.96
CA GLY A 93 -19.92 -6.13 -4.72
C GLY A 93 -19.71 -6.86 -6.05
N LEU A 94 -18.49 -7.16 -6.44
CA LEU A 94 -18.16 -7.88 -7.67
C LEU A 94 -17.93 -9.37 -7.41
N SER A 95 -18.17 -10.20 -8.44
CA SER A 95 -17.97 -11.65 -8.40
C SER A 95 -17.33 -12.16 -9.70
N GLY A 96 -16.85 -13.41 -9.70
CA GLY A 96 -16.29 -14.07 -10.87
C GLY A 96 -15.22 -13.27 -11.60
N ALA A 97 -15.33 -13.18 -12.93
CA ALA A 97 -14.37 -12.51 -13.80
C ALA A 97 -14.27 -11.01 -13.54
N ASP A 98 -15.37 -10.33 -13.24
CA ASP A 98 -15.41 -8.88 -12.98
C ASP A 98 -14.63 -8.53 -11.70
N ARG A 99 -14.76 -9.35 -10.66
CA ARG A 99 -14.02 -9.21 -9.42
C ARG A 99 -12.52 -9.33 -9.65
N LEU A 100 -12.11 -10.33 -10.45
CA LEU A 100 -10.72 -10.56 -10.77
C LEU A 100 -10.17 -9.41 -11.62
N ASP A 101 -10.89 -8.98 -12.65
CA ASP A 101 -10.49 -7.86 -13.51
C ASP A 101 -10.32 -6.55 -12.72
N ALA A 102 -11.25 -6.25 -11.83
CA ALA A 102 -11.15 -5.08 -10.95
C ALA A 102 -9.93 -5.13 -10.03
N ALA A 103 -9.58 -6.30 -9.50
CA ALA A 103 -8.36 -6.48 -8.71
C ALA A 103 -7.10 -6.25 -9.53
N LEU A 104 -7.04 -6.74 -10.77
CA LEU A 104 -5.89 -6.55 -11.65
C LEU A 104 -5.74 -5.09 -12.09
N ARG A 105 -6.83 -4.39 -12.39
CA ARG A 105 -6.83 -2.94 -12.65
C ARG A 105 -6.30 -2.16 -11.46
N PHE A 106 -6.79 -2.48 -10.26
CA PHE A 106 -6.29 -1.84 -9.04
C PHE A 106 -4.77 -2.01 -8.88
N ILE A 107 -4.21 -3.19 -9.17
CA ILE A 107 -2.76 -3.42 -9.12
C ILE A 107 -2.02 -2.50 -10.09
N VAL A 108 -2.53 -2.37 -11.33
CA VAL A 108 -1.95 -1.48 -12.34
C VAL A 108 -1.98 -0.03 -11.90
N ASP A 109 -3.13 0.46 -11.43
CA ASP A 109 -3.33 1.84 -10.99
C ASP A 109 -2.46 2.15 -9.76
N PHE A 110 -2.39 1.23 -8.80
CA PHE A 110 -1.56 1.36 -7.61
C PHE A 110 -0.08 1.46 -7.97
N GLN A 111 0.42 0.62 -8.87
CA GLN A 111 1.81 0.66 -9.31
C GLN A 111 2.13 1.87 -10.20
N SER A 112 1.18 2.37 -10.98
CA SER A 112 1.33 3.58 -11.78
C SER A 112 1.47 4.84 -10.94
N SER A 113 0.80 4.86 -9.77
CA SER A 113 0.93 5.96 -8.80
C SER A 113 2.18 5.85 -7.93
N TYR A 114 2.89 4.72 -7.97
CA TYR A 114 3.95 4.37 -7.02
C TYR A 114 5.14 3.74 -7.74
N SER A 115 6.11 4.53 -8.19
CA SER A 115 7.31 3.97 -8.82
C SER A 115 8.46 3.85 -7.81
N LEU A 116 8.88 2.62 -7.51
CA LEU A 116 10.13 2.34 -6.78
C LEU A 116 11.35 2.20 -7.70
N ARG A 117 11.21 2.52 -8.98
CA ARG A 117 12.33 2.38 -9.94
C ARG A 117 13.59 3.06 -9.44
N SER A 118 13.50 4.31 -8.99
CA SER A 118 14.62 5.05 -8.45
C SER A 118 15.19 4.42 -7.17
N LEU A 119 14.34 3.78 -6.36
CA LEU A 119 14.79 3.10 -5.15
C LEU A 119 15.49 1.77 -5.47
N ALA A 120 15.03 1.04 -6.48
CA ALA A 120 15.66 -0.20 -6.93
C ALA A 120 17.08 0.05 -7.50
N GLU A 121 17.29 1.18 -8.17
CA GLU A 121 18.61 1.58 -8.68
C GLU A 121 19.59 1.95 -7.55
N VAL A 122 19.08 2.55 -6.46
CA VAL A 122 19.92 3.07 -5.37
C VAL A 122 20.13 2.05 -4.25
N GLU A 123 19.13 1.21 -3.96
CA GLU A 123 19.15 0.24 -2.85
C GLU A 123 18.64 -1.16 -3.28
N PRO A 124 19.27 -1.83 -4.27
CA PRO A 124 18.77 -3.09 -4.81
C PRO A 124 18.67 -4.20 -3.76
N GLU A 125 19.61 -4.30 -2.83
CA GLU A 125 19.57 -5.30 -1.76
C GLU A 125 18.35 -5.14 -0.85
N HIS A 126 18.02 -3.90 -0.51
CA HIS A 126 16.84 -3.60 0.31
C HIS A 126 15.56 -4.02 -0.41
N ILE A 127 15.43 -3.68 -1.69
CA ILE A 127 14.27 -4.06 -2.52
C ILE A 127 14.15 -5.58 -2.61
N LEU A 128 15.25 -6.29 -2.86
CA LEU A 128 15.24 -7.77 -2.90
C LEU A 128 14.81 -8.40 -1.57
N GLN A 129 15.27 -7.86 -0.44
CA GLN A 129 14.87 -8.32 0.88
C GLN A 129 13.38 -8.07 1.14
N GLN A 130 12.88 -6.90 0.73
CA GLN A 130 11.47 -6.56 0.84
C GLN A 130 10.61 -7.47 -0.03
N MET A 131 11.00 -7.69 -1.28
CA MET A 131 10.26 -8.58 -2.20
C MET A 131 10.19 -10.01 -1.67
N LYS A 132 11.27 -10.56 -1.11
CA LYS A 132 11.24 -11.89 -0.49
C LYS A 132 10.18 -12.03 0.61
N ARG A 133 9.92 -10.96 1.37
CA ARG A 133 8.90 -10.95 2.44
C ARG A 133 7.49 -10.75 1.89
N VAL A 134 7.33 -9.87 0.89
CA VAL A 134 6.01 -9.46 0.38
C VAL A 134 5.44 -10.47 -0.63
N LEU A 135 6.28 -11.09 -1.46
CA LEU A 135 5.86 -12.03 -2.52
C LEU A 135 4.91 -13.14 -2.02
N PRO A 136 5.20 -13.88 -0.94
CA PRO A 136 4.30 -14.94 -0.45
C PRO A 136 2.93 -14.37 -0.05
N ILE A 137 2.91 -13.23 0.64
CA ILE A 137 1.70 -12.57 1.11
C ILE A 137 0.82 -12.14 -0.08
N MET A 138 1.41 -11.50 -1.08
CA MET A 138 0.71 -11.06 -2.28
C MET A 138 0.16 -12.24 -3.10
N ARG A 139 0.96 -13.30 -3.27
CA ARG A 139 0.51 -14.52 -3.94
C ARG A 139 -0.73 -15.11 -3.25
N ASP A 140 -0.72 -15.23 -1.93
CA ASP A 140 -1.84 -15.84 -1.19
C ASP A 140 -3.10 -14.93 -1.24
N ARG A 141 -2.92 -13.61 -1.29
CA ARG A 141 -4.03 -12.65 -1.49
C ARG A 141 -4.65 -12.79 -2.89
N ILE A 142 -3.83 -12.77 -3.92
CA ILE A 142 -4.29 -12.90 -5.32
C ILE A 142 -4.91 -14.28 -5.55
N ALA A 143 -4.34 -15.36 -5.00
CA ALA A 143 -4.91 -16.70 -5.10
C ALA A 143 -6.33 -16.78 -4.53
N ARG A 144 -6.60 -16.10 -3.42
CA ARG A 144 -7.96 -16.01 -2.84
C ARG A 144 -8.95 -15.25 -3.73
N ILE A 145 -8.48 -14.32 -4.55
CA ILE A 145 -9.33 -13.57 -5.49
C ILE A 145 -9.58 -14.40 -6.75
N ILE A 146 -8.56 -15.08 -7.28
CA ILE A 146 -8.69 -15.94 -8.46
C ILE A 146 -9.62 -17.13 -8.17
N GLY A 147 -9.42 -17.83 -7.04
CA GLY A 147 -10.17 -19.02 -6.69
C GLY A 147 -9.88 -20.23 -7.60
N GLY A 148 -10.38 -21.41 -7.22
CA GLY A 148 -10.22 -22.63 -8.00
C GLY A 148 -8.89 -23.36 -7.76
N GLU A 149 -8.74 -24.54 -8.39
CA GLU A 149 -7.66 -25.48 -8.12
C GLU A 149 -6.26 -24.96 -8.51
N GLN A 150 -6.18 -24.18 -9.59
CA GLN A 150 -4.93 -23.61 -10.09
C GLN A 150 -4.65 -22.19 -9.62
N ALA A 151 -5.43 -21.68 -8.66
CA ALA A 151 -5.33 -20.29 -8.21
C ALA A 151 -3.91 -19.90 -7.75
N HIS A 152 -3.20 -20.77 -7.06
CA HIS A 152 -1.83 -20.51 -6.60
C HIS A 152 -0.81 -20.40 -7.73
N ILE A 153 -0.99 -21.18 -8.81
CA ILE A 153 -0.12 -21.13 -9.99
C ILE A 153 -0.34 -19.79 -10.72
N ALA A 154 -1.60 -19.46 -11.01
CA ALA A 154 -1.97 -18.21 -11.66
C ALA A 154 -1.53 -16.99 -10.83
N ALA A 155 -1.81 -16.99 -9.52
CA ALA A 155 -1.38 -15.94 -8.61
C ALA A 155 0.15 -15.78 -8.58
N SER A 156 0.90 -16.89 -8.64
CA SER A 156 2.35 -16.85 -8.69
C SER A 156 2.87 -16.18 -9.96
N ALA A 157 2.23 -16.42 -11.11
CA ALA A 157 2.55 -15.75 -12.38
C ALA A 157 2.21 -14.26 -12.32
N VAL A 158 0.98 -13.92 -11.90
CA VAL A 158 0.51 -12.52 -11.74
C VAL A 158 1.46 -11.72 -10.84
N VAL A 159 1.83 -12.25 -9.69
CA VAL A 159 2.70 -11.53 -8.74
C VAL A 159 4.11 -11.35 -9.27
N ARG A 160 4.67 -12.34 -9.99
CA ARG A 160 5.99 -12.20 -10.62
C ARG A 160 6.00 -11.15 -11.72
N ILE A 161 4.98 -11.11 -12.57
CA ILE A 161 4.82 -10.07 -13.60
C ILE A 161 4.69 -8.69 -12.93
N ALA A 162 3.85 -8.58 -11.91
CA ALA A 162 3.65 -7.34 -11.18
C ALA A 162 4.94 -6.83 -10.51
N VAL A 163 5.73 -7.72 -9.90
CA VAL A 163 7.02 -7.34 -9.29
C VAL A 163 8.05 -6.96 -10.35
N CYS A 164 8.11 -7.69 -11.47
CA CYS A 164 9.01 -7.35 -12.57
C CYS A 164 8.70 -5.95 -13.11
N HIS A 165 7.43 -5.67 -13.39
CA HIS A 165 6.97 -4.36 -13.85
C HIS A 165 7.27 -3.25 -12.83
N TYR A 166 7.05 -3.52 -11.54
CA TYR A 166 7.28 -2.58 -10.45
C TYR A 166 8.75 -2.18 -10.26
N VAL A 167 9.67 -3.14 -10.44
CA VAL A 167 11.12 -2.93 -10.26
C VAL A 167 11.78 -2.41 -11.52
N ILE A 168 11.43 -2.97 -12.69
CA ILE A 168 12.07 -2.63 -13.98
C ILE A 168 11.31 -1.51 -14.68
N GLY A 169 9.97 -1.54 -14.62
CA GLY A 169 9.09 -0.50 -15.14
C GLY A 169 9.14 -0.36 -16.65
N ASP A 170 9.08 -1.48 -17.36
CA ASP A 170 8.92 -1.54 -18.80
C ASP A 170 7.44 -1.67 -19.19
N GLY A 171 7.11 -1.20 -20.38
CA GLY A 171 5.79 -1.30 -20.96
C GLY A 171 4.82 -0.15 -20.58
N THR A 172 3.62 -0.29 -21.11
CA THR A 172 2.51 0.64 -20.88
C THR A 172 1.54 0.06 -19.85
N PRO A 173 0.75 0.89 -19.13
CA PRO A 173 -0.28 0.39 -18.20
C PRO A 173 -1.25 -0.61 -18.85
N ASP A 174 -1.65 -0.37 -20.10
CA ASP A 174 -2.55 -1.27 -20.83
C ASP A 174 -1.88 -2.60 -21.19
N GLY A 175 -0.61 -2.57 -21.59
CA GLY A 175 0.20 -3.76 -21.83
C GLY A 175 0.36 -4.60 -20.56
N PHE A 176 0.72 -3.95 -19.47
CA PHE A 176 0.85 -4.58 -18.16
C PHE A 176 -0.47 -5.22 -17.70
N LEU A 177 -1.60 -4.52 -17.84
CA LEU A 177 -2.91 -5.09 -17.52
C LEU A 177 -3.23 -6.31 -18.39
N ALA A 178 -2.89 -6.28 -19.68
CA ALA A 178 -3.11 -7.40 -20.59
C ALA A 178 -2.28 -8.63 -20.19
N GLU A 179 -1.04 -8.46 -19.77
CA GLU A 179 -0.18 -9.53 -19.25
C GLU A 179 -0.75 -10.14 -17.95
N LEU A 180 -1.19 -9.30 -17.00
CA LEU A 180 -1.82 -9.77 -15.77
C LEU A 180 -3.09 -10.56 -16.04
N ARG A 181 -3.96 -10.09 -16.96
CA ARG A 181 -5.18 -10.79 -17.37
C ARG A 181 -4.87 -12.16 -17.97
N HIS A 182 -3.88 -12.22 -18.86
CA HIS A 182 -3.45 -13.47 -19.46
C HIS A 182 -2.95 -14.46 -18.41
N ALA A 183 -2.08 -14.02 -17.51
CA ALA A 183 -1.56 -14.83 -16.41
C ALA A 183 -2.63 -15.30 -15.43
N ALA A 184 -3.68 -14.51 -15.23
CA ALA A 184 -4.81 -14.83 -14.38
C ALA A 184 -5.88 -15.71 -15.05
N GLY A 185 -5.72 -16.03 -16.35
CA GLY A 185 -6.70 -16.81 -17.13
C GLY A 185 -7.91 -16.01 -17.60
N LEU A 186 -7.86 -14.66 -17.50
CA LEU A 186 -8.87 -13.77 -18.10
C LEU A 186 -8.53 -13.52 -19.57
N SER A 187 -8.92 -14.42 -20.46
CA SER A 187 -8.83 -14.15 -21.89
C SER A 187 -10.02 -13.28 -22.35
N ARG A 188 -9.85 -12.53 -23.45
CA ARG A 188 -10.88 -11.66 -24.03
C ARG A 188 -12.24 -12.30 -24.29
N ALA A 189 -12.34 -13.62 -24.32
CA ALA A 189 -13.57 -14.36 -24.53
C ALA A 189 -14.55 -14.35 -23.34
N GLY A 190 -14.08 -14.00 -22.13
CA GLY A 190 -14.91 -13.98 -20.91
C GLY A 190 -15.47 -12.60 -20.52
N LEU A 191 -15.07 -11.52 -21.21
CA LEU A 191 -15.54 -10.16 -20.93
C LEU A 191 -16.78 -9.75 -21.76
N ASN A 192 -17.23 -10.61 -22.70
CA ASN A 192 -18.37 -10.37 -23.58
C ASN A 192 -19.51 -11.38 -23.36
N ALA A 193 -19.54 -12.08 -22.26
CA ALA A 193 -20.64 -12.93 -21.83
C ALA A 193 -21.25 -12.40 -20.53
#